data_e3a2cb9989ae69366064f918e45d05c1
#
_entry.id   e3a2cb9989ae69366064f918e45d05c1
#
_cell.length_a   1.000
_cell.length_b   1.000
_cell.length_c   1.000
_cell.angle_alpha   90.00
_cell.angle_beta   90.00
_cell.angle_gamma   90.00
#
_symmetry.space_group_name_H-M   'P 1'
#
loop_
_entity.id
_entity.type
_entity.pdbx_description
1 polymer ?
#
loop_
_entity_poly.entity_id
_entity_poly.type
_entity_poly.pdbx_seq_one_letter_code
_entity_poly.pdbx_strand_id
1 'polypeptide(L)'
;MPVDFTPEQWASYHQEWGDFQREMRLARSGNDTARGRAALMRFRQKAGMLRAAQTAGLVAAHVGRGYQVLVAVELVTTAADPVAEHLERLEIPVARIYGGGADLEAERLRFQRGDAHVVVFNTASAINLQANELMADGSRATSAQRIGIFHQPRYSGIQARQTIGRAHRDYQVCPWSLLYAAGTVEETAAKIMVDRLVVTSNSVDGDTGALHKIAALFGADWLPDSTLEP
;
A
#
# COMPACT_ATOMS: atom_id res chain seq x y z
N MET A 1 -8.32 7.29 -4.71
CA MET A 1 -8.10 8.75 -4.60
C MET A 1 -6.93 9.10 -5.50
N PRO A 2 -7.15 9.91 -6.54
CA PRO A 2 -6.08 10.32 -7.44
C PRO A 2 -5.09 11.23 -6.71
N VAL A 3 -3.83 11.13 -7.07
CA VAL A 3 -2.78 12.10 -6.72
C VAL A 3 -2.18 12.66 -7.99
N ASP A 4 -1.92 13.96 -8.00
CA ASP A 4 -1.29 14.63 -9.10
C ASP A 4 0.23 14.65 -8.92
N PHE A 5 0.94 14.33 -9.97
CA PHE A 5 2.39 14.42 -10.02
C PHE A 5 2.85 15.82 -10.42
N THR A 6 3.96 16.27 -9.84
CA THR A 6 4.66 17.45 -10.36
C THR A 6 5.22 17.18 -11.75
N PRO A 7 5.58 18.23 -12.54
CA PRO A 7 6.21 18.02 -13.84
C PRO A 7 7.46 17.11 -13.80
N GLU A 8 8.27 17.24 -12.75
CA GLU A 8 9.47 16.42 -12.55
C GLU A 8 9.11 14.95 -12.24
N GLN A 9 8.07 14.73 -11.43
CA GLN A 9 7.57 13.38 -11.14
C GLN A 9 6.97 12.75 -12.40
N TRP A 10 6.26 13.53 -13.22
CA TRP A 10 5.75 13.06 -14.51
C TRP A 10 6.88 12.66 -15.45
N ALA A 11 7.93 13.49 -15.57
CA ALA A 11 9.09 13.16 -16.40
C ALA A 11 9.74 11.84 -15.93
N SER A 12 9.95 11.70 -14.62
CA SER A 12 10.48 10.46 -14.04
C SER A 12 9.57 9.25 -14.27
N TYR A 13 8.25 9.42 -14.09
CA TYR A 13 7.29 8.33 -14.32
C TYR A 13 7.31 7.87 -15.78
N HIS A 14 7.28 8.79 -16.75
CA HIS A 14 7.32 8.46 -18.18
C HIS A 14 8.61 7.76 -18.59
N GLN A 15 9.74 8.18 -18.04
CA GLN A 15 11.02 7.51 -18.26
C GLN A 15 10.96 6.06 -17.75
N GLU A 16 10.58 5.84 -16.50
CA GLU A 16 10.51 4.51 -15.89
C GLU A 16 9.46 3.62 -16.59
N TRP A 17 8.34 4.20 -17.05
CA TRP A 17 7.34 3.47 -17.83
C TRP A 17 7.88 3.03 -19.19
N GLY A 18 8.62 3.90 -19.89
CA GLY A 18 9.27 3.58 -21.17
C GLY A 18 10.31 2.48 -21.01
N ASP A 19 11.12 2.55 -19.95
CA ASP A 19 12.14 1.54 -19.65
C ASP A 19 11.48 0.19 -19.29
N PHE A 20 10.44 0.22 -18.47
CA PHE A 20 9.66 -0.96 -18.14
C PHE A 20 9.07 -1.64 -19.39
N GLN A 21 8.41 -0.87 -20.26
CA GLN A 21 7.84 -1.41 -21.50
C GLN A 21 8.90 -2.03 -22.43
N ARG A 22 10.09 -1.41 -22.51
CA ARG A 22 11.21 -1.93 -23.29
C ARG A 22 11.69 -3.27 -22.72
N GLU A 23 11.92 -3.34 -21.41
CA GLU A 23 12.37 -4.55 -20.73
C GLU A 23 11.33 -5.68 -20.83
N MET A 24 10.04 -5.38 -20.71
CA MET A 24 8.98 -6.36 -20.85
C MET A 24 8.90 -6.94 -22.27
N ARG A 25 9.07 -6.11 -23.32
CA ARG A 25 9.13 -6.61 -24.70
C ARG A 25 10.31 -7.56 -24.93
N LEU A 26 11.49 -7.20 -24.40
CA LEU A 26 12.69 -8.04 -24.51
C LEU A 26 12.53 -9.36 -23.73
N ALA A 27 11.97 -9.29 -22.52
CA ALA A 27 11.71 -10.46 -21.70
C ALA A 27 10.71 -11.41 -22.39
N ARG A 28 9.62 -10.87 -22.94
CA ARG A 28 8.60 -11.65 -23.64
C ARG A 28 9.14 -12.30 -24.90
N SER A 29 9.91 -11.57 -25.71
CA SER A 29 10.52 -12.14 -26.95
C SER A 29 11.54 -13.24 -26.66
N GLY A 30 12.27 -13.16 -25.52
CA GLY A 30 13.21 -14.17 -25.07
C GLY A 30 12.60 -15.26 -24.17
N ASN A 31 11.30 -15.21 -23.90
CA ASN A 31 10.63 -16.06 -22.88
C ASN A 31 11.34 -16.04 -21.53
N ASP A 32 11.93 -14.90 -21.15
CA ASP A 32 12.71 -14.67 -19.93
C ASP A 32 11.81 -14.14 -18.81
N THR A 33 11.20 -15.04 -18.07
CA THR A 33 10.28 -14.71 -16.96
C THR A 33 11.01 -14.01 -15.81
N ALA A 34 12.29 -14.29 -15.57
CA ALA A 34 13.09 -13.65 -14.52
C ALA A 34 13.31 -12.17 -14.82
N ARG A 35 13.65 -11.85 -16.08
CA ARG A 35 13.78 -10.46 -16.56
C ARG A 35 12.45 -9.70 -16.49
N GLY A 36 11.35 -10.34 -16.89
CA GLY A 36 10.02 -9.74 -16.82
C GLY A 36 9.62 -9.40 -15.40
N ARG A 37 9.84 -10.31 -14.46
CA ARG A 37 9.62 -10.08 -13.02
C ARG A 37 10.46 -8.93 -12.48
N ALA A 38 11.75 -8.91 -12.79
CA ALA A 38 12.64 -7.85 -12.34
C ALA A 38 12.22 -6.48 -12.89
N ALA A 39 11.77 -6.41 -14.14
CA ALA A 39 11.26 -5.18 -14.75
C ALA A 39 10.00 -4.69 -14.05
N LEU A 40 9.02 -5.56 -13.81
CA LEU A 40 7.76 -5.23 -13.12
C LEU A 40 8.04 -4.75 -11.68
N MET A 41 8.88 -5.46 -10.93
CA MET A 41 9.23 -5.08 -9.57
C MET A 41 9.92 -3.71 -9.53
N ARG A 42 10.89 -3.47 -10.42
CA ARG A 42 11.59 -2.18 -10.52
C ARG A 42 10.64 -1.02 -10.81
N PHE A 43 9.72 -1.20 -11.75
CA PHE A 43 8.72 -0.18 -12.07
C PHE A 43 7.82 0.13 -10.86
N ARG A 44 7.32 -0.90 -10.17
CA ARG A 44 6.49 -0.74 -8.96
C ARG A 44 7.24 -0.02 -7.83
N GLN A 45 8.53 -0.33 -7.65
CA GLN A 45 9.39 0.34 -6.69
C GLN A 45 9.49 1.84 -6.99
N LYS A 46 9.78 2.20 -8.23
CA LYS A 46 9.92 3.60 -8.63
C LYS A 46 8.59 4.37 -8.56
N ALA A 47 7.51 3.80 -9.03
CA ALA A 47 6.18 4.42 -8.95
C ALA A 47 5.75 4.65 -7.49
N GLY A 48 6.04 3.71 -6.57
CA GLY A 48 5.81 3.88 -5.14
C GLY A 48 6.62 5.05 -4.55
N MET A 49 7.91 5.10 -4.85
CA MET A 49 8.80 6.17 -4.38
C MET A 49 8.34 7.57 -4.83
N LEU A 50 7.89 7.70 -6.08
CA LEU A 50 7.41 8.98 -6.61
C LEU A 50 6.21 9.55 -5.85
N ARG A 51 5.38 8.70 -5.23
CA ARG A 51 4.18 9.12 -4.48
C ARG A 51 4.40 9.38 -2.99
N ALA A 52 5.58 9.11 -2.45
CA ALA A 52 5.81 9.13 -1.01
C ALA A 52 5.46 10.50 -0.38
N ALA A 53 5.83 11.59 -1.05
CA ALA A 53 5.53 12.94 -0.58
C ALA A 53 4.02 13.24 -0.55
N GLN A 54 3.27 12.84 -1.59
CA GLN A 54 1.81 13.03 -1.64
C GLN A 54 1.11 12.20 -0.58
N THR A 55 1.58 10.96 -0.35
CA THR A 55 1.06 10.13 0.73
C THR A 55 1.28 10.79 2.09
N ALA A 56 2.49 11.27 2.35
CA ALA A 56 2.81 11.96 3.61
C ALA A 56 1.98 13.24 3.80
N GLY A 57 1.78 14.03 2.74
CA GLY A 57 0.94 15.23 2.79
C GLY A 57 -0.52 14.92 3.12
N LEU A 58 -1.09 13.85 2.53
CA LEU A 58 -2.44 13.41 2.85
C LEU A 58 -2.54 12.91 4.32
N VAL A 59 -1.56 12.12 4.76
CA VAL A 59 -1.47 11.65 6.15
C VAL A 59 -1.43 12.84 7.11
N ALA A 60 -0.57 13.83 6.85
CA ALA A 60 -0.46 15.03 7.67
C ALA A 60 -1.79 15.79 7.78
N ALA A 61 -2.53 15.90 6.66
CA ALA A 61 -3.85 16.53 6.65
C ALA A 61 -4.88 15.77 7.52
N HIS A 62 -4.81 14.44 7.58
CA HIS A 62 -5.68 13.65 8.46
C HIS A 62 -5.25 13.73 9.92
N VAL A 63 -3.96 13.68 10.22
CA VAL A 63 -3.42 13.85 11.57
C VAL A 63 -3.79 15.22 12.12
N GLY A 64 -3.68 16.30 11.33
CA GLY A 64 -4.09 17.64 11.71
C GLY A 64 -5.59 17.79 12.00
N ARG A 65 -6.43 16.83 11.59
CA ARG A 65 -7.86 16.73 11.94
C ARG A 65 -8.12 15.83 13.15
N GLY A 66 -7.08 15.31 13.80
CA GLY A 66 -7.19 14.45 14.98
C GLY A 66 -7.37 12.96 14.70
N TYR A 67 -7.19 12.51 13.46
CA TYR A 67 -7.25 11.08 13.13
C TYR A 67 -5.92 10.38 13.42
N GLN A 68 -5.99 9.12 13.82
CA GLN A 68 -4.87 8.19 13.67
C GLN A 68 -4.88 7.59 12.27
N VAL A 69 -3.72 7.53 11.62
CA VAL A 69 -3.63 7.10 10.21
C VAL A 69 -2.83 5.81 10.07
N LEU A 70 -3.40 4.86 9.34
CA LEU A 70 -2.75 3.61 8.96
C LEU A 70 -2.30 3.71 7.51
N VAL A 71 -1.01 3.55 7.24
CA VAL A 71 -0.47 3.53 5.89
C VAL A 71 -0.01 2.11 5.56
N ALA A 72 -0.77 1.45 4.70
CA ALA A 72 -0.46 0.12 4.22
C ALA A 72 0.45 0.22 2.99
N VAL A 73 1.61 -0.40 3.08
CA VAL A 73 2.62 -0.46 2.02
C VAL A 73 2.94 -1.90 1.66
N GLU A 74 3.43 -2.12 0.46
CA GLU A 74 3.86 -3.43 -0.01
C GLU A 74 5.39 -3.57 0.00
N LEU A 75 6.08 -2.50 -0.36
CA LEU A 75 7.53 -2.44 -0.50
C LEU A 75 8.14 -1.61 0.64
N VAL A 76 9.18 -2.14 1.28
CA VAL A 76 9.80 -1.48 2.44
C VAL A 76 10.66 -0.30 1.99
N THR A 77 11.77 -0.55 1.35
CA THR A 77 12.81 0.46 1.02
C THR A 77 12.33 1.55 0.06
N THR A 78 11.34 1.28 -0.79
CA THR A 78 10.91 2.21 -1.84
C THR A 78 9.52 2.78 -1.62
N ALA A 79 8.84 2.38 -0.54
CA ALA A 79 7.54 2.92 -0.16
C ALA A 79 7.47 3.23 1.34
N ALA A 80 7.71 2.25 2.23
CA ALA A 80 7.58 2.45 3.66
C ALA A 80 8.59 3.49 4.20
N ASP A 81 9.87 3.29 3.90
CA ASP A 81 10.93 4.20 4.36
C ASP A 81 10.74 5.63 3.84
N PRO A 82 10.54 5.86 2.51
CA PRO A 82 10.31 7.22 2.01
C PRO A 82 9.08 7.90 2.63
N VAL A 83 7.98 7.18 2.82
CA VAL A 83 6.78 7.75 3.47
C VAL A 83 7.07 8.11 4.92
N ALA A 84 7.71 7.22 5.69
CA ALA A 84 8.06 7.48 7.08
C ALA A 84 9.03 8.66 7.22
N GLU A 85 10.06 8.74 6.36
CA GLU A 85 11.00 9.86 6.34
C GLU A 85 10.32 11.21 6.01
N HIS A 86 9.37 11.23 5.07
CA HIS A 86 8.62 12.44 4.79
C HIS A 86 7.76 12.88 5.98
N LEU A 87 7.14 11.94 6.70
CA LEU A 87 6.34 12.23 7.88
C LEU A 87 7.21 12.73 9.05
N GLU A 88 8.39 12.14 9.26
CA GLU A 88 9.33 12.59 10.28
C GLU A 88 9.86 14.00 10.03
N ARG A 89 10.09 14.37 8.74
CA ARG A 89 10.42 15.77 8.39
C ARG A 89 9.29 16.76 8.69
N LEU A 90 8.06 16.26 8.78
CA LEU A 90 6.88 17.04 9.19
C LEU A 90 6.64 16.95 10.71
N GLU A 91 7.61 16.40 11.47
CA GLU A 91 7.54 16.21 12.93
C GLU A 91 6.33 15.38 13.39
N ILE A 92 5.83 14.47 12.53
CA ILE A 92 4.72 13.58 12.85
C ILE A 92 5.29 12.27 13.41
N PRO A 93 4.93 11.88 14.67
CA PRO A 93 5.38 10.62 15.25
C PRO A 93 4.84 9.41 14.46
N VAL A 94 5.74 8.57 13.95
CA VAL A 94 5.45 7.38 13.15
C VAL A 94 5.83 6.11 13.88
N ALA A 95 4.94 5.15 13.93
CA ALA A 95 5.23 3.76 14.28
C ALA A 95 5.57 2.97 13.01
N ARG A 96 6.68 2.22 13.01
CA ARG A 96 7.17 1.47 11.85
C ARG A 96 7.00 -0.03 12.07
N ILE A 97 6.00 -0.64 11.44
CA ILE A 97 5.72 -2.09 11.56
C ILE A 97 6.11 -2.81 10.27
N TYR A 98 7.41 -2.78 9.96
CA TYR A 98 8.00 -3.44 8.82
C TYR A 98 9.52 -3.64 9.03
N GLY A 99 10.13 -4.51 8.19
CA GLY A 99 11.56 -4.79 8.29
C GLY A 99 11.93 -5.72 9.46
N GLY A 100 13.22 -6.10 9.54
CA GLY A 100 13.71 -7.12 10.47
C GLY A 100 14.40 -6.59 11.73
N GLY A 101 14.45 -5.28 11.96
CA GLY A 101 15.26 -4.68 13.04
C GLY A 101 14.49 -3.98 14.16
N ALA A 102 13.20 -3.72 13.98
CA ALA A 102 12.36 -3.06 14.97
C ALA A 102 11.62 -4.08 15.84
N ASP A 103 11.41 -3.76 17.11
CA ASP A 103 10.43 -4.46 17.95
C ASP A 103 9.03 -4.07 17.46
N LEU A 104 8.47 -4.91 16.60
CA LEU A 104 7.18 -4.67 15.95
C LEU A 104 6.05 -4.52 16.96
N GLU A 105 6.12 -5.21 18.10
CA GLU A 105 5.11 -5.09 19.15
C GLU A 105 5.26 -3.77 19.91
N ALA A 106 6.48 -3.34 20.20
CA ALA A 106 6.70 -2.03 20.80
C ALA A 106 6.18 -0.88 19.91
N GLU A 107 6.43 -0.96 18.60
CA GLU A 107 5.91 0.00 17.63
C GLU A 107 4.37 -0.06 17.53
N ARG A 108 3.78 -1.25 17.56
CA ARG A 108 2.33 -1.41 17.62
C ARG A 108 1.74 -0.76 18.87
N LEU A 109 2.35 -0.99 20.02
CA LEU A 109 1.91 -0.40 21.29
C LEU A 109 2.03 1.13 21.30
N ARG A 110 3.09 1.70 20.73
CA ARG A 110 3.22 3.16 20.56
C ARG A 110 2.04 3.74 19.78
N PHE A 111 1.65 3.10 18.68
CA PHE A 111 0.47 3.51 17.91
C PHE A 111 -0.84 3.29 18.69
N GLN A 112 -0.99 2.15 19.36
CA GLN A 112 -2.20 1.83 20.12
C GLN A 112 -2.42 2.77 21.31
N ARG A 113 -1.34 3.26 21.95
CA ARG A 113 -1.40 4.22 23.08
C ARG A 113 -1.57 5.66 22.63
N GLY A 114 -1.38 5.96 21.36
CA GLY A 114 -1.44 7.32 20.82
C GLY A 114 -0.12 8.08 20.85
N ASP A 115 0.99 7.44 21.25
CA ASP A 115 2.34 8.02 21.24
C ASP A 115 2.85 8.20 19.79
N ALA A 116 2.30 7.45 18.86
CA ALA A 116 2.44 7.66 17.43
C ALA A 116 1.07 7.90 16.78
N HIS A 117 0.95 8.95 15.97
CA HIS A 117 -0.28 9.29 15.26
C HIS A 117 -0.44 8.52 13.95
N VAL A 118 0.65 7.98 13.43
CA VAL A 118 0.70 7.24 12.18
C VAL A 118 1.36 5.90 12.40
N VAL A 119 0.82 4.86 11.76
CA VAL A 119 1.52 3.59 11.61
C VAL A 119 1.74 3.32 10.11
N VAL A 120 3.00 3.14 9.73
CA VAL A 120 3.37 2.62 8.42
C VAL A 120 3.66 1.14 8.61
N PHE A 121 2.97 0.28 7.85
CA PHE A 121 3.10 -1.17 8.03
C PHE A 121 3.09 -1.92 6.70
N ASN A 122 3.86 -3.01 6.68
CA ASN A 122 3.80 -3.95 5.57
C ASN A 122 2.57 -4.85 5.75
N THR A 123 1.86 -5.05 4.69
CA THR A 123 0.61 -5.83 4.67
C THR A 123 0.78 -7.31 5.03
N ALA A 124 2.00 -7.86 4.93
CA ALA A 124 2.31 -9.22 5.36
C ALA A 124 2.29 -9.39 6.90
N SER A 125 2.39 -8.29 7.67
CA SER A 125 2.42 -8.34 9.14
C SER A 125 1.06 -8.73 9.72
N ALA A 126 0.99 -9.79 10.52
CA ALA A 126 -0.25 -10.26 11.18
C ALA A 126 -0.50 -9.48 12.49
N ILE A 127 -0.98 -8.25 12.40
CA ILE A 127 -1.16 -7.34 13.54
C ILE A 127 -2.61 -6.90 13.68
N ASN A 128 -3.03 -6.55 14.91
CA ASN A 128 -4.28 -5.88 15.18
C ASN A 128 -4.04 -4.38 15.36
N LEU A 129 -4.81 -3.57 14.63
CA LEU A 129 -4.70 -2.11 14.62
C LEU A 129 -6.08 -1.46 14.79
N GLN A 130 -7.00 -2.10 15.51
CA GLN A 130 -8.32 -1.52 15.76
C GLN A 130 -8.27 -0.48 16.89
N ALA A 131 -9.10 0.56 16.80
CA ALA A 131 -9.29 1.51 17.88
C ALA A 131 -9.93 0.83 19.09
N ASN A 132 -9.67 1.34 20.29
CA ASN A 132 -10.27 0.87 21.52
C ASN A 132 -10.04 -0.63 21.85
N GLU A 133 -9.01 -1.24 21.25
CA GLU A 133 -8.61 -2.63 21.51
C GLU A 133 -8.31 -2.82 23.00
N LEU A 134 -8.79 -3.92 23.60
CA LEU A 134 -8.35 -4.33 24.93
C LEU A 134 -6.95 -4.95 24.81
N MET A 135 -5.95 -4.30 25.38
CA MET A 135 -4.56 -4.73 25.34
C MET A 135 -4.26 -5.80 26.42
N ALA A 136 -3.16 -6.52 26.25
CA ALA A 136 -2.77 -7.61 27.16
C ALA A 136 -2.53 -7.15 28.62
N ASP A 137 -2.17 -5.89 28.83
CA ASP A 137 -1.99 -5.28 30.15
C ASP A 137 -3.31 -4.81 30.80
N GLY A 138 -4.45 -5.09 30.17
CA GLY A 138 -5.79 -4.70 30.64
C GLY A 138 -6.16 -3.24 30.32
N SER A 139 -5.26 -2.45 29.74
CA SER A 139 -5.56 -1.09 29.27
C SER A 139 -6.29 -1.15 27.92
N ARG A 140 -6.83 -0.01 27.48
CA ARG A 140 -7.45 0.11 26.16
C ARG A 140 -6.59 0.99 25.26
N ALA A 141 -6.54 0.58 24.00
CA ALA A 141 -6.02 1.43 22.93
C ALA A 141 -6.80 2.74 22.86
N THR A 142 -6.19 3.78 22.30
CA THR A 142 -6.88 5.04 22.06
C THR A 142 -8.16 4.84 21.25
N SER A 143 -9.20 5.61 21.60
CA SER A 143 -10.48 5.66 20.90
C SER A 143 -10.46 6.61 19.69
N ALA A 144 -9.33 7.20 19.36
CA ALA A 144 -9.18 8.09 18.21
C ALA A 144 -9.66 7.39 16.93
N GLN A 145 -10.47 8.09 16.15
CA GLN A 145 -10.96 7.56 14.88
C GLN A 145 -9.78 7.29 13.94
N ARG A 146 -9.83 6.15 13.25
CA ARG A 146 -8.77 5.69 12.35
C ARG A 146 -9.15 5.81 10.90
N ILE A 147 -8.17 6.16 10.08
CA ILE A 147 -8.27 6.21 8.62
C ILE A 147 -7.14 5.38 8.04
N GLY A 148 -7.46 4.51 7.09
CA GLY A 148 -6.50 3.70 6.36
C GLY A 148 -6.17 4.28 4.98
N ILE A 149 -4.92 4.18 4.58
CA ILE A 149 -4.43 4.58 3.27
C ILE A 149 -3.64 3.41 2.68
N PHE A 150 -4.06 2.91 1.52
CA PHE A 150 -3.21 2.10 0.66
C PHE A 150 -2.31 3.05 -0.14
N HIS A 151 -1.02 2.95 0.08
CA HIS A 151 -0.03 3.79 -0.60
C HIS A 151 0.00 3.54 -2.12
N GLN A 152 -0.32 2.34 -2.54
CA GLN A 152 -0.32 1.95 -3.95
C GLN A 152 -1.38 0.87 -4.23
N PRO A 153 -1.88 0.76 -5.49
CA PRO A 153 -2.78 -0.31 -5.87
C PRO A 153 -2.13 -1.68 -5.68
N ARG A 154 -2.91 -2.62 -5.16
CA ARG A 154 -2.49 -4.00 -4.93
C ARG A 154 -3.08 -4.92 -5.99
N TYR A 155 -2.38 -6.02 -6.27
CA TYR A 155 -2.86 -7.01 -7.20
C TYR A 155 -3.86 -7.99 -6.56
N SER A 156 -3.75 -8.24 -5.25
CA SER A 156 -4.60 -9.18 -4.53
C SER A 156 -5.72 -8.48 -3.75
N GLY A 157 -6.97 -8.73 -4.13
CA GLY A 157 -8.16 -8.28 -3.40
C GLY A 157 -8.29 -8.93 -2.01
N ILE A 158 -7.84 -10.19 -1.86
CA ILE A 158 -7.84 -10.91 -0.58
C ILE A 158 -6.90 -10.23 0.41
N GLN A 159 -5.68 -9.90 -0.01
CA GLN A 159 -4.73 -9.20 0.86
C GLN A 159 -5.22 -7.79 1.21
N ALA A 160 -5.85 -7.08 0.27
CA ALA A 160 -6.45 -5.78 0.57
C ALA A 160 -7.56 -5.90 1.63
N ARG A 161 -8.44 -6.91 1.51
CA ARG A 161 -9.48 -7.19 2.50
C ARG A 161 -8.89 -7.55 3.87
N GLN A 162 -7.88 -8.40 3.92
CA GLN A 162 -7.16 -8.73 5.16
C GLN A 162 -6.53 -7.49 5.80
N THR A 163 -5.98 -6.58 5.00
CA THR A 163 -5.41 -5.32 5.46
C THR A 163 -6.48 -4.41 6.08
N ILE A 164 -7.62 -4.25 5.41
CA ILE A 164 -8.76 -3.49 5.93
C ILE A 164 -9.23 -4.08 7.27
N GLY A 165 -9.35 -5.40 7.36
CA GLY A 165 -9.80 -6.12 8.55
C GLY A 165 -8.89 -5.99 9.78
N ARG A 166 -7.68 -5.43 9.64
CA ARG A 166 -6.79 -5.16 10.79
C ARG A 166 -7.26 -4.02 11.66
N ALA A 167 -8.00 -3.07 11.10
CA ALA A 167 -8.51 -1.90 11.81
C ALA A 167 -10.05 -1.84 11.83
N HIS A 168 -10.72 -2.52 10.91
CA HIS A 168 -12.19 -2.59 10.82
C HIS A 168 -12.68 -3.86 11.51
N ARG A 169 -12.82 -3.81 12.84
CA ARG A 169 -13.27 -4.91 13.69
C ARG A 169 -14.16 -4.40 14.83
N ASP A 170 -14.96 -5.28 15.40
CA ASP A 170 -15.71 -5.06 16.63
C ASP A 170 -16.49 -3.74 16.63
N TYR A 171 -17.24 -3.50 15.55
CA TYR A 171 -18.04 -2.28 15.32
C TYR A 171 -17.20 -0.98 15.16
N GLN A 172 -15.87 -1.06 15.10
CA GLN A 172 -15.02 0.08 14.78
C GLN A 172 -14.92 0.24 13.26
N VAL A 173 -15.35 1.39 12.76
CA VAL A 173 -15.29 1.71 11.33
C VAL A 173 -13.97 2.43 11.03
N CYS A 174 -13.15 1.85 10.17
CA CYS A 174 -11.94 2.49 9.63
C CYS A 174 -12.12 2.68 8.12
N PRO A 175 -12.41 3.90 7.64
CA PRO A 175 -12.46 4.19 6.21
C PRO A 175 -11.09 4.04 5.57
N TRP A 176 -11.05 3.51 4.34
CA TRP A 176 -9.81 3.31 3.60
C TRP A 176 -9.81 4.07 2.28
N SER A 177 -8.70 4.71 1.97
CA SER A 177 -8.44 5.34 0.69
C SER A 177 -7.34 4.60 -0.04
N LEU A 178 -7.50 4.42 -1.35
CA LEU A 178 -6.48 3.88 -2.23
C LEU A 178 -5.88 5.03 -3.05
N LEU A 179 -4.56 5.22 -2.94
CA LEU A 179 -3.85 6.22 -3.74
C LEU A 179 -3.37 5.63 -5.06
N TYR A 180 -3.46 6.43 -6.11
CA TYR A 180 -2.92 6.11 -7.43
C TYR A 180 -2.54 7.40 -8.18
N ALA A 181 -1.55 7.34 -9.03
CA ALA A 181 -1.20 8.46 -9.89
C ALA A 181 -2.28 8.63 -10.98
N ALA A 182 -2.92 9.80 -11.03
CA ALA A 182 -3.94 10.12 -12.02
C ALA A 182 -3.36 10.07 -13.44
N GLY A 183 -4.14 9.60 -14.42
CA GLY A 183 -3.71 9.51 -15.82
C GLY A 183 -2.65 8.44 -16.12
N THR A 184 -2.39 7.54 -15.19
CA THR A 184 -1.44 6.44 -15.37
C THR A 184 -2.13 5.07 -15.42
N VAL A 185 -1.36 4.02 -15.73
CA VAL A 185 -1.85 2.63 -15.67
C VAL A 185 -2.37 2.25 -14.27
N GLU A 186 -1.89 2.90 -13.22
CA GLU A 186 -2.32 2.66 -11.85
C GLU A 186 -3.78 3.06 -11.60
N GLU A 187 -4.30 4.05 -12.32
CA GLU A 187 -5.71 4.42 -12.23
C GLU A 187 -6.64 3.27 -12.62
N THR A 188 -6.30 2.57 -13.70
CA THR A 188 -7.06 1.40 -14.13
C THR A 188 -6.87 0.22 -13.16
N ALA A 189 -5.65 0.01 -12.67
CA ALA A 189 -5.36 -1.01 -11.66
C ALA A 189 -6.14 -0.74 -10.36
N ALA A 190 -6.22 0.53 -9.93
CA ALA A 190 -7.00 0.94 -8.76
C ALA A 190 -8.50 0.69 -8.93
N LYS A 191 -9.07 0.99 -10.11
CA LYS A 191 -10.48 0.69 -10.41
C LYS A 191 -10.77 -0.81 -10.31
N ILE A 192 -9.93 -1.64 -10.95
CA ILE A 192 -10.08 -3.11 -10.88
C ILE A 192 -9.97 -3.60 -9.44
N MET A 193 -9.04 -3.09 -8.64
CA MET A 193 -8.90 -3.45 -7.23
C MET A 193 -10.16 -3.11 -6.43
N VAL A 194 -10.73 -1.91 -6.61
CA VAL A 194 -11.95 -1.48 -5.91
C VAL A 194 -13.14 -2.35 -6.31
N ASP A 195 -13.36 -2.59 -7.59
CA ASP A 195 -14.43 -3.46 -8.08
C ASP A 195 -14.37 -4.85 -7.43
N ARG A 196 -13.16 -5.34 -7.20
CA ARG A 196 -12.92 -6.64 -6.56
C ARG A 196 -13.15 -6.64 -5.05
N LEU A 197 -12.80 -5.58 -4.36
CA LEU A 197 -13.14 -5.45 -2.94
C LEU A 197 -14.65 -5.53 -2.73
N VAL A 198 -15.43 -4.98 -3.65
CA VAL A 198 -16.90 -5.07 -3.63
C VAL A 198 -17.39 -6.50 -3.91
N VAL A 199 -16.82 -7.17 -4.91
CA VAL A 199 -17.25 -8.54 -5.28
C VAL A 199 -16.82 -9.58 -4.23
N THR A 200 -15.60 -9.48 -3.68
CA THR A 200 -15.12 -10.42 -2.64
C THR A 200 -15.80 -10.24 -1.28
N SER A 201 -16.53 -9.15 -1.06
CA SER A 201 -17.43 -9.07 0.11
C SER A 201 -18.60 -10.06 0.02
N ASN A 202 -18.92 -10.56 -1.17
CA ASN A 202 -20.06 -11.41 -1.46
C ASN A 202 -19.71 -12.87 -1.83
N SER A 203 -18.44 -13.22 -2.00
CA SER A 203 -18.02 -14.57 -2.35
C SER A 203 -16.71 -14.99 -1.66
N VAL A 204 -16.68 -16.24 -1.20
CA VAL A 204 -15.55 -16.83 -0.43
C VAL A 204 -14.40 -17.30 -1.35
N ASP A 205 -14.65 -17.43 -2.66
CA ASP A 205 -13.68 -17.95 -3.62
C ASP A 205 -12.83 -16.82 -4.22
N GLY A 206 -11.52 -16.94 -4.02
CA GLY A 206 -10.54 -15.99 -4.57
C GLY A 206 -10.60 -15.98 -6.09
N ASP A 207 -10.94 -14.81 -6.67
CA ASP A 207 -11.02 -14.65 -8.11
C ASP A 207 -9.64 -14.30 -8.69
N THR A 208 -8.97 -15.29 -9.25
CA THR A 208 -7.70 -15.15 -9.99
C THR A 208 -7.83 -14.27 -11.24
N GLY A 209 -9.04 -14.11 -11.78
CA GLY A 209 -9.28 -13.31 -12.98
C GLY A 209 -8.95 -11.81 -12.82
N ALA A 210 -8.88 -11.27 -11.59
CA ALA A 210 -8.41 -9.88 -11.37
C ALA A 210 -6.91 -9.77 -11.47
N LEU A 211 -6.19 -10.72 -10.89
CA LEU A 211 -4.75 -10.78 -10.99
C LEU A 211 -4.31 -10.72 -12.46
N HIS A 212 -4.91 -11.58 -13.31
CA HIS A 212 -4.66 -11.58 -14.75
C HIS A 212 -5.03 -10.25 -15.43
N LYS A 213 -6.17 -9.64 -15.08
CA LYS A 213 -6.57 -8.35 -15.65
C LYS A 213 -5.59 -7.24 -15.28
N ILE A 214 -5.14 -7.17 -14.03
CA ILE A 214 -4.15 -6.20 -13.60
C ILE A 214 -2.81 -6.49 -14.25
N ALA A 215 -2.38 -7.76 -14.29
CA ALA A 215 -1.14 -8.16 -14.95
C ALA A 215 -1.13 -7.78 -16.45
N ALA A 216 -2.26 -7.94 -17.15
CA ALA A 216 -2.39 -7.56 -18.54
C ALA A 216 -2.21 -6.05 -18.78
N LEU A 217 -2.63 -5.18 -17.83
CA LEU A 217 -2.39 -3.73 -17.93
C LEU A 217 -0.90 -3.39 -17.96
N PHE A 218 -0.08 -4.22 -17.33
CA PHE A 218 1.39 -4.07 -17.32
C PHE A 218 2.06 -4.93 -18.41
N GLY A 219 1.29 -5.62 -19.27
CA GLY A 219 1.85 -6.57 -20.23
C GLY A 219 2.58 -7.75 -19.56
N ALA A 220 2.20 -8.07 -18.32
CA ALA A 220 2.79 -9.10 -17.46
C ALA A 220 1.94 -10.38 -17.39
N ASP A 221 0.87 -10.49 -18.17
CA ASP A 221 -0.09 -11.58 -18.23
C ASP A 221 0.50 -12.96 -18.64
N TRP A 222 1.72 -12.94 -19.18
CA TRP A 222 2.49 -14.13 -19.55
C TRP A 222 3.40 -14.62 -18.41
N LEU A 223 3.54 -13.86 -17.33
CA LEU A 223 4.30 -14.28 -16.15
C LEU A 223 3.48 -15.27 -15.32
N PRO A 224 4.13 -16.27 -14.68
CA PRO A 224 3.44 -17.17 -13.76
C PRO A 224 2.78 -16.43 -12.59
N ASP A 225 1.60 -16.85 -12.13
CA ASP A 225 0.81 -16.23 -11.06
C ASP A 225 1.62 -16.03 -9.78
N SER A 226 2.45 -17.00 -9.42
CA SER A 226 3.34 -16.92 -8.23
C SER A 226 4.33 -15.75 -8.27
N THR A 227 4.44 -15.03 -9.38
CA THR A 227 5.33 -13.87 -9.57
C THR A 227 4.60 -12.55 -9.53
N LEU A 228 3.28 -12.58 -9.63
CA LEU A 228 2.41 -11.41 -9.61
C LEU A 228 1.95 -11.09 -8.19
N GLU A 229 2.02 -12.07 -7.28
CA GLU A 229 1.83 -11.90 -5.84
C GLU A 229 3.19 -11.66 -5.15
N PRO A 230 3.26 -10.74 -4.17
CA PRO A 230 4.49 -10.48 -3.43
C PRO A 230 4.84 -11.59 -2.45
#